data_1cf066ad9516806b939541796de6f1d5
#
_entry.id   1cf066ad9516806b939541796de6f1d5
#
_cell.length_a   1.000
_cell.length_b   1.000
_cell.length_c   1.000
_cell.angle_alpha   90.00
_cell.angle_beta   90.00
_cell.angle_gamma   90.00
#
_symmetry.space_group_name_H-M   'P 1'
#
loop_
_entity.id
_entity.type
_entity.pdbx_description
1 polymer ?
#
loop_
_entity_poly.entity_id
_entity_poly.type
_entity_poly.pdbx_seq_one_letter_code
_entity_poly.pdbx_strand_id
1 'polypeptide(L)'
;MRELAARGYFVLCLAVGRFLRSARYSTARVVDQDGERRVRKRRLFYAPLLIWMGRLLVRILDTGVRVLPQREWEERERLIYRSLHGTSIRLDADNVLVLPVLAGRTLATLLEDPELGESFRKKAIERAVVALAEFHRLGFTHGDAMAENVLIDLAAGPLDAGAAHWFDFETVHDSRRPMAWRRADDVRALIVTSLVRTVPEKRAETLEFMLDVYADEDVTRVLTTSFTSVWRRSLTFHLAQAALSFQCFREIGRLLRARSPRSS
;
A
#
# COMPACT_ATOMS: atom_id res chain seq x y z
N MET A 1 -31.52 5.93 -8.87
CA MET A 1 -31.42 4.98 -7.74
C MET A 1 -30.04 4.31 -7.63
N ARG A 2 -29.49 3.69 -8.69
CA ARG A 2 -28.18 2.98 -8.63
C ARG A 2 -27.01 3.89 -8.22
N GLU A 3 -26.95 5.14 -8.67
CA GLU A 3 -25.87 6.07 -8.34
C GLU A 3 -25.94 6.53 -6.87
N LEU A 4 -27.13 6.78 -6.33
CA LEU A 4 -27.33 7.12 -4.93
C LEU A 4 -26.90 5.99 -3.98
N ALA A 5 -27.26 4.76 -4.34
CA ALA A 5 -26.86 3.58 -3.58
C ALA A 5 -25.32 3.36 -3.66
N ALA A 6 -24.70 3.62 -4.83
CA ALA A 6 -23.24 3.54 -4.99
C ALA A 6 -22.52 4.61 -4.14
N ARG A 7 -23.04 5.82 -4.08
CA ARG A 7 -22.51 6.90 -3.21
C ARG A 7 -22.65 6.53 -1.73
N GLY A 8 -23.83 6.03 -1.32
CA GLY A 8 -24.06 5.60 0.06
C GLY A 8 -23.10 4.50 0.51
N TYR A 9 -22.91 3.48 -0.33
CA TYR A 9 -21.95 2.42 -0.09
C TYR A 9 -20.50 2.95 -0.03
N PHE A 10 -20.13 3.84 -0.93
CA PHE A 10 -18.82 4.49 -0.92
C PHE A 10 -18.56 5.28 0.38
N VAL A 11 -19.56 6.05 0.85
CA VAL A 11 -19.48 6.80 2.11
C VAL A 11 -19.32 5.86 3.31
N LEU A 12 -20.06 4.74 3.33
CA LEU A 12 -19.91 3.71 4.36
C LEU A 12 -18.49 3.15 4.38
N CYS A 13 -17.93 2.84 3.21
CA CYS A 13 -16.57 2.34 3.09
C CYS A 13 -15.53 3.35 3.56
N LEU A 14 -15.74 4.66 3.26
CA LEU A 14 -14.89 5.74 3.78
C LEU A 14 -14.95 5.82 5.31
N ALA A 15 -16.13 5.71 5.91
CA ALA A 15 -16.30 5.73 7.36
C ALA A 15 -15.57 4.56 8.03
N VAL A 16 -15.75 3.35 7.48
CA VAL A 16 -15.06 2.14 7.95
C VAL A 16 -13.54 2.26 7.79
N GLY A 17 -13.07 2.74 6.65
CA GLY A 17 -11.64 2.92 6.41
C GLY A 17 -11.01 3.97 7.34
N ARG A 18 -11.72 5.08 7.62
CA ARG A 18 -11.28 6.08 8.62
C ARG A 18 -11.18 5.48 10.01
N PHE A 19 -12.16 4.67 10.41
CA PHE A 19 -12.12 3.96 11.68
C PHE A 19 -10.92 3.01 11.76
N LEU A 20 -10.70 2.19 10.74
CA LEU A 20 -9.56 1.26 10.69
C LEU A 20 -8.22 2.00 10.69
N ARG A 21 -8.11 3.13 10.00
CA ARG A 21 -6.90 3.98 10.01
C ARG A 21 -6.65 4.59 11.38
N SER A 22 -7.68 4.99 12.12
CA SER A 22 -7.54 5.53 13.47
C SER A 22 -7.14 4.46 14.49
N ALA A 23 -7.40 3.20 14.20
CA ALA A 23 -7.05 2.06 15.05
C ALA A 23 -5.55 1.74 14.92
N ARG A 24 -4.76 2.24 15.88
CA ARG A 24 -3.34 1.89 15.95
C ARG A 24 -3.19 0.49 16.53
N TYR A 25 -2.59 -0.42 15.77
CA TYR A 25 -2.30 -1.79 16.22
C TYR A 25 -0.91 -1.90 16.84
N SER A 26 0.01 -1.07 16.39
CA SER A 26 1.42 -1.08 16.78
C SER A 26 1.96 0.33 17.00
N THR A 27 3.08 0.41 17.69
CA THR A 27 3.91 1.60 17.79
C THR A 27 5.29 1.29 17.29
N ALA A 28 5.87 2.22 16.53
CA ALA A 28 7.26 2.17 16.09
C ALA A 28 7.99 3.39 16.66
N ARG A 29 9.18 3.17 17.24
CA ARG A 29 10.03 4.24 17.77
C ARG A 29 11.47 3.98 17.35
N VAL A 30 12.14 5.03 16.89
CA VAL A 30 13.59 4.98 16.70
C VAL A 30 14.25 5.11 18.06
N VAL A 31 15.16 4.21 18.36
CA VAL A 31 15.97 4.19 19.58
C VAL A 31 17.44 4.08 19.20
N ASP A 32 18.31 4.62 20.03
CA ASP A 32 19.73 4.37 19.95
C ASP A 32 20.05 3.19 20.87
N GLN A 33 20.60 2.13 20.33
CA GLN A 33 20.97 0.92 21.07
C GLN A 33 22.37 0.52 20.66
N ASP A 34 23.29 0.52 21.62
CA ASP A 34 24.70 0.17 21.42
C ASP A 34 25.41 1.02 20.34
N GLY A 35 25.02 2.32 20.22
CA GLY A 35 25.55 3.23 19.22
C GLY A 35 24.95 3.05 17.81
N GLU A 36 23.97 2.15 17.65
CA GLU A 36 23.27 1.95 16.40
C GLU A 36 21.80 2.39 16.52
N ARG A 37 21.34 3.12 15.53
CA ARG A 37 19.92 3.50 15.44
C ARG A 37 19.09 2.30 14.99
N ARG A 38 18.07 1.96 15.77
CA ARG A 38 17.16 0.85 15.52
C ARG A 38 15.71 1.31 15.62
N VAL A 39 14.80 0.64 14.92
CA VAL A 39 13.37 0.83 15.08
C VAL A 39 12.83 -0.27 15.98
N ARG A 40 12.26 0.10 17.12
CA ARG A 40 11.51 -0.83 17.99
C ARG A 40 10.04 -0.76 17.65
N LYS A 41 9.49 -1.86 17.14
CA LYS A 41 8.09 -1.99 16.76
C LYS A 41 7.39 -2.96 17.71
N ARG A 42 6.35 -2.48 18.39
CA ARG A 42 5.59 -3.25 19.40
C ARG A 42 4.10 -3.15 19.11
N ARG A 43 3.39 -4.26 19.24
CA ARG A 43 1.93 -4.23 19.26
C ARG A 43 1.39 -3.71 20.58
N LEU A 44 0.29 -2.96 20.48
CA LEU A 44 -0.40 -2.44 21.64
C LEU A 44 -1.19 -3.57 22.31
N PHE A 45 -1.37 -3.49 23.63
CA PHE A 45 -2.01 -4.55 24.44
C PHE A 45 -3.43 -4.87 23.98
N TYR A 46 -4.16 -3.90 23.44
CA TYR A 46 -5.50 -4.05 22.90
C TYR A 46 -5.54 -4.47 21.42
N ALA A 47 -4.38 -4.57 20.76
CA ALA A 47 -4.29 -4.95 19.35
C ALA A 47 -4.99 -6.28 19.04
N PRO A 48 -4.93 -7.35 19.88
CA PRO A 48 -5.63 -8.60 19.59
C PRO A 48 -7.14 -8.42 19.42
N LEU A 49 -7.78 -7.57 20.21
CA LEU A 49 -9.21 -7.26 20.10
C LEU A 49 -9.51 -6.50 18.80
N LEU A 50 -8.72 -5.47 18.49
CA LEU A 50 -8.87 -4.70 17.26
C LEU A 50 -8.61 -5.56 16.02
N ILE A 51 -7.64 -6.45 16.06
CA ILE A 51 -7.35 -7.39 14.99
C ILE A 51 -8.52 -8.35 14.78
N TRP A 52 -9.09 -8.88 15.86
CA TRP A 52 -10.26 -9.75 15.79
C TRP A 52 -11.47 -9.03 15.17
N MET A 53 -11.77 -7.81 15.62
CA MET A 53 -12.82 -6.97 15.04
C MET A 53 -12.53 -6.63 13.57
N GLY A 54 -11.30 -6.25 13.26
CA GLY A 54 -10.87 -5.97 11.91
C GLY A 54 -11.00 -7.18 10.99
N ARG A 55 -10.62 -8.38 11.45
CA ARG A 55 -10.77 -9.64 10.68
C ARG A 55 -12.24 -9.96 10.39
N LEU A 56 -13.12 -9.74 11.36
CA LEU A 56 -14.55 -9.92 11.16
C LEU A 56 -15.09 -8.96 10.10
N LEU A 57 -14.73 -7.69 10.20
CA LEU A 57 -15.15 -6.65 9.27
C LEU A 57 -14.61 -6.91 7.84
N VAL A 58 -13.33 -7.22 7.72
CA VAL A 58 -12.66 -7.58 6.46
C VAL A 58 -13.32 -8.81 5.81
N ARG A 59 -13.72 -9.80 6.63
CA ARG A 59 -14.44 -10.98 6.14
C ARG A 59 -15.85 -10.65 5.66
N ILE A 60 -16.58 -9.81 6.39
CA ILE A 60 -17.94 -9.37 6.00
C ILE A 60 -17.89 -8.56 4.69
N LEU A 61 -16.90 -7.70 4.55
CA LEU A 61 -16.69 -6.86 3.37
C LEU A 61 -15.99 -7.59 2.21
N ASP A 62 -15.51 -8.82 2.44
CA ASP A 62 -14.76 -9.63 1.44
C ASP A 62 -13.63 -8.85 0.77
N THR A 63 -12.85 -8.12 1.58
CA THR A 63 -11.78 -7.24 1.06
C THR A 63 -10.62 -7.99 0.44
N GLY A 64 -10.51 -9.29 0.68
CA GLY A 64 -9.41 -10.13 0.19
C GLY A 64 -8.07 -9.89 0.91
N VAL A 65 -8.08 -9.07 1.98
CA VAL A 65 -6.90 -8.76 2.81
C VAL A 65 -7.21 -9.16 4.26
N ARG A 66 -6.22 -9.55 5.02
CA ARG A 66 -6.36 -9.82 6.46
C ARG A 66 -5.22 -9.21 7.26
N VAL A 67 -5.51 -8.75 8.47
CA VAL A 67 -4.48 -8.33 9.43
C VAL A 67 -3.92 -9.59 10.10
N LEU A 68 -2.60 -9.69 10.19
CA LEU A 68 -1.91 -10.85 10.73
C LEU A 68 -1.97 -10.88 12.27
N PRO A 69 -2.18 -12.04 12.91
CA PRO A 69 -1.93 -12.20 14.34
C PRO A 69 -0.43 -12.08 14.66
N GLN A 70 -0.09 -11.94 15.94
CA GLN A 70 1.27 -11.61 16.39
C GLN A 70 2.36 -12.49 15.76
N ARG A 71 2.26 -13.81 15.92
CA ARG A 71 3.28 -14.74 15.41
C ARG A 71 3.43 -14.70 13.88
N GLU A 72 2.29 -14.74 13.16
CA GLU A 72 2.31 -14.69 11.69
C GLU A 72 2.92 -13.38 11.18
N TRP A 73 2.65 -12.26 11.88
CA TRP A 73 3.25 -10.96 11.56
C TRP A 73 4.76 -10.97 11.77
N GLU A 74 5.25 -11.46 12.93
CA GLU A 74 6.67 -11.56 13.24
C GLU A 74 7.43 -12.42 12.23
N GLU A 75 6.89 -13.59 11.88
CA GLU A 75 7.46 -14.49 10.89
C GLU A 75 7.53 -13.84 9.51
N ARG A 76 6.47 -13.14 9.11
CA ARG A 76 6.37 -12.43 7.85
C ARG A 76 7.36 -11.28 7.76
N GLU A 77 7.42 -10.42 8.78
CA GLU A 77 8.40 -9.32 8.84
C GLU A 77 9.82 -9.87 8.71
N ARG A 78 10.17 -10.93 9.45
CA ARG A 78 11.49 -11.56 9.37
C ARG A 78 11.80 -12.10 7.98
N LEU A 79 10.86 -12.81 7.37
CA LEU A 79 11.01 -13.37 6.04
C LEU A 79 11.27 -12.25 5.02
N ILE A 80 10.42 -11.23 5.00
CA ILE A 80 10.49 -10.16 4.03
C ILE A 80 11.76 -9.32 4.22
N TYR A 81 12.08 -8.91 5.45
CA TYR A 81 13.31 -8.14 5.71
C TYR A 81 14.58 -8.89 5.31
N ARG A 82 14.62 -10.20 5.56
CA ARG A 82 15.73 -11.03 5.10
C ARG A 82 15.81 -11.08 3.58
N SER A 83 14.68 -11.21 2.90
CA SER A 83 14.62 -11.33 1.44
C SER A 83 14.90 -10.01 0.72
N LEU A 84 14.43 -8.87 1.25
CA LEU A 84 14.57 -7.56 0.62
C LEU A 84 15.84 -6.82 1.04
N HIS A 85 16.23 -6.94 2.31
CA HIS A 85 17.29 -6.10 2.89
C HIS A 85 18.51 -6.91 3.34
N GLY A 86 18.48 -8.23 3.16
CA GLY A 86 19.57 -9.12 3.63
C GLY A 86 19.80 -9.09 5.14
N THR A 87 18.87 -8.46 5.89
CA THR A 87 19.05 -8.16 7.30
C THR A 87 18.16 -9.04 8.17
N SER A 88 18.71 -9.58 9.25
CA SER A 88 17.93 -10.32 10.23
C SER A 88 17.28 -9.38 11.25
N ILE A 89 15.99 -9.57 11.46
CA ILE A 89 15.24 -8.89 12.54
C ILE A 89 15.43 -9.69 13.83
N ARG A 90 15.59 -8.98 14.94
CA ARG A 90 15.60 -9.57 16.29
C ARG A 90 14.24 -9.39 16.95
N LEU A 91 13.83 -10.38 17.72
CA LEU A 91 12.73 -10.30 18.68
C LEU A 91 13.36 -10.12 20.06
N ASP A 92 13.02 -9.04 20.74
CA ASP A 92 13.41 -8.78 22.10
C ASP A 92 12.53 -9.61 23.08
N ALA A 93 12.98 -9.75 24.34
CA ALA A 93 12.30 -10.52 25.39
C ALA A 93 10.83 -10.10 25.61
N ASP A 94 10.50 -8.84 25.33
CA ASP A 94 9.15 -8.27 25.45
C ASP A 94 8.28 -8.42 24.19
N ASN A 95 8.62 -9.32 23.28
CA ASN A 95 7.97 -9.47 21.96
C ASN A 95 7.99 -8.18 21.12
N VAL A 96 9.08 -7.42 21.24
CA VAL A 96 9.34 -6.20 20.47
C VAL A 96 10.21 -6.57 19.26
N LEU A 97 9.76 -6.25 18.07
CA LEU A 97 10.57 -6.37 16.86
C LEU A 97 11.60 -5.24 16.83
N VAL A 98 12.88 -5.61 16.70
CA VAL A 98 13.99 -4.68 16.52
C VAL A 98 14.43 -4.74 15.06
N LEU A 99 14.16 -3.66 14.34
CA LEU A 99 14.35 -3.50 12.91
C LEU A 99 15.51 -2.53 12.63
N PRO A 100 16.22 -2.66 11.51
CA PRO A 100 17.13 -1.61 11.05
C PRO A 100 16.35 -0.33 10.74
N VAL A 101 17.00 0.82 10.88
CA VAL A 101 16.46 2.08 10.34
C VAL A 101 16.72 2.08 8.84
N LEU A 102 15.64 2.13 8.07
CA LEU A 102 15.72 2.29 6.62
C LEU A 102 15.88 3.76 6.26
N ALA A 103 16.69 4.07 5.26
CA ALA A 103 16.91 5.43 4.79
C ALA A 103 15.72 5.96 3.97
N GLY A 104 15.59 7.27 3.92
CA GLY A 104 14.60 7.95 3.08
C GLY A 104 13.43 8.54 3.81
N ARG A 105 12.51 9.11 3.02
CA ARG A 105 11.22 9.69 3.44
C ARG A 105 10.11 8.89 2.80
N THR A 106 8.93 8.83 3.42
CA THR A 106 7.79 8.14 2.78
C THR A 106 7.41 8.83 1.46
N LEU A 107 6.97 8.03 0.49
CA LEU A 107 6.48 8.58 -0.77
C LEU A 107 5.36 9.60 -0.52
N ALA A 108 4.46 9.32 0.42
CA ALA A 108 3.41 10.25 0.81
C ALA A 108 3.97 11.62 1.22
N THR A 109 4.96 11.64 2.12
CA THR A 109 5.61 12.89 2.56
C THR A 109 6.31 13.62 1.42
N LEU A 110 6.94 12.88 0.48
CA LEU A 110 7.58 13.48 -0.69
C LEU A 110 6.58 14.10 -1.65
N LEU A 111 5.42 13.46 -1.86
CA LEU A 111 4.38 13.98 -2.73
C LEU A 111 3.67 15.22 -2.15
N GLU A 112 3.60 15.32 -0.83
CA GLU A 112 3.02 16.46 -0.11
C GLU A 112 4.00 17.63 0.07
N ASP A 113 5.30 17.43 -0.20
CA ASP A 113 6.32 18.46 -0.01
C ASP A 113 6.26 19.52 -1.12
N PRO A 114 5.89 20.78 -0.83
CA PRO A 114 5.75 21.83 -1.83
C PRO A 114 7.10 22.23 -2.46
N GLU A 115 8.21 22.03 -1.74
CA GLU A 115 9.55 22.40 -2.20
C GLU A 115 10.11 21.41 -3.23
N LEU A 116 9.53 20.21 -3.34
CA LEU A 116 9.97 19.22 -4.31
C LEU A 116 9.40 19.49 -5.69
N GLY A 117 10.30 19.69 -6.64
CA GLY A 117 9.97 19.83 -8.06
C GLY A 117 9.31 18.58 -8.65
N GLU A 118 8.59 18.76 -9.75
CA GLU A 118 7.82 17.69 -10.41
C GLU A 118 8.72 16.51 -10.85
N SER A 119 9.92 16.76 -11.33
CA SER A 119 10.88 15.72 -11.73
C SER A 119 11.26 14.80 -10.56
N PHE A 120 11.44 15.36 -9.37
CA PHE A 120 11.72 14.59 -8.15
C PHE A 120 10.53 13.76 -7.71
N ARG A 121 9.31 14.32 -7.77
CA ARG A 121 8.07 13.57 -7.46
C ARG A 121 7.88 12.39 -8.41
N LYS A 122 8.11 12.63 -9.72
CA LYS A 122 8.04 11.57 -10.73
C LYS A 122 9.07 10.47 -10.47
N LYS A 123 10.31 10.83 -10.15
CA LYS A 123 11.37 9.88 -9.79
C LYS A 123 11.05 9.10 -8.50
N ALA A 124 10.45 9.74 -7.50
CA ALA A 124 10.02 9.07 -6.28
C ALA A 124 8.91 8.03 -6.55
N ILE A 125 7.93 8.37 -7.39
CA ILE A 125 6.89 7.44 -7.83
C ILE A 125 7.49 6.27 -8.61
N GLU A 126 8.40 6.53 -9.55
CA GLU A 126 9.11 5.51 -10.33
C GLU A 126 9.77 4.49 -9.42
N ARG A 127 10.56 4.94 -8.45
CA ARG A 127 11.27 4.07 -7.50
C ARG A 127 10.29 3.21 -6.68
N ALA A 128 9.19 3.79 -6.22
CA ALA A 128 8.18 3.04 -5.47
C ALA A 128 7.53 1.95 -6.34
N VAL A 129 7.20 2.27 -7.60
CA VAL A 129 6.58 1.31 -8.54
C VAL A 129 7.56 0.19 -8.91
N VAL A 130 8.83 0.52 -9.22
CA VAL A 130 9.86 -0.47 -9.52
C VAL A 130 10.09 -1.39 -8.33
N ALA A 131 10.23 -0.84 -7.12
CA ALA A 131 10.41 -1.64 -5.91
C ALA A 131 9.19 -2.55 -5.62
N LEU A 132 7.96 -2.09 -5.94
CA LEU A 132 6.76 -2.92 -5.82
C LEU A 132 6.76 -4.07 -6.85
N ALA A 133 7.13 -3.78 -8.09
CA ALA A 133 7.23 -4.79 -9.15
C ALA A 133 8.27 -5.86 -8.78
N GLU A 134 9.41 -5.45 -8.23
CA GLU A 134 10.44 -6.37 -7.77
C GLU A 134 9.97 -7.23 -6.58
N PHE A 135 9.28 -6.63 -5.61
CA PHE A 135 8.65 -7.33 -4.49
C PHE A 135 7.68 -8.41 -4.98
N HIS A 136 6.88 -8.08 -5.99
CA HIS A 136 5.96 -9.02 -6.64
C HIS A 136 6.68 -10.11 -7.43
N ARG A 137 7.84 -9.80 -8.05
CA ARG A 137 8.67 -10.78 -8.77
C ARG A 137 9.27 -11.80 -7.82
N LEU A 138 9.59 -11.40 -6.59
CA LEU A 138 10.03 -12.31 -5.52
C LEU A 138 8.90 -13.18 -4.96
N GLY A 139 7.67 -13.05 -5.46
CA GLY A 139 6.52 -13.85 -5.03
C GLY A 139 5.77 -13.29 -3.82
N PHE A 140 6.15 -12.12 -3.33
CA PHE A 140 5.46 -11.46 -2.23
C PHE A 140 4.34 -10.55 -2.73
N THR A 141 3.40 -10.22 -1.84
CA THR A 141 2.41 -9.14 -2.01
C THR A 141 2.24 -8.44 -0.67
N HIS A 142 1.99 -7.13 -0.66
CA HIS A 142 2.02 -6.33 0.56
C HIS A 142 0.72 -6.45 1.37
N GLY A 143 -0.41 -6.30 0.70
CA GLY A 143 -1.74 -6.23 1.32
C GLY A 143 -2.11 -4.83 1.82
N ASP A 144 -1.15 -3.89 1.86
CA ASP A 144 -1.34 -2.48 2.22
C ASP A 144 -0.25 -1.61 1.58
N ALA A 145 -0.06 -1.76 0.25
CA ALA A 145 1.00 -1.08 -0.50
C ALA A 145 0.67 0.40 -0.77
N MET A 146 0.53 1.18 0.29
CA MET A 146 0.24 2.62 0.20
C MET A 146 1.52 3.46 0.11
N ALA A 147 1.39 4.70 -0.37
CA ALA A 147 2.48 5.66 -0.44
C ALA A 147 3.10 5.99 0.94
N GLU A 148 2.36 5.76 2.02
CA GLU A 148 2.81 5.86 3.41
C GLU A 148 3.74 4.73 3.82
N ASN A 149 3.69 3.57 3.14
CA ASN A 149 4.38 2.33 3.52
C ASN A 149 5.61 2.02 2.66
N VAL A 150 6.11 3.02 1.93
CA VAL A 150 7.35 2.94 1.18
C VAL A 150 8.22 4.15 1.47
N LEU A 151 9.48 3.92 1.87
CA LEU A 151 10.51 4.93 2.02
C LEU A 151 11.28 5.07 0.72
N ILE A 152 11.53 6.31 0.30
CA ILE A 152 12.32 6.64 -0.90
C ILE A 152 13.57 7.39 -0.45
N ASP A 153 14.72 6.83 -0.75
CA ASP A 153 16.01 7.50 -0.59
C ASP A 153 16.40 8.20 -1.89
N LEU A 154 16.15 9.49 -1.96
CA LEU A 154 16.49 10.30 -3.15
C LEU A 154 17.99 10.53 -3.32
N ALA A 155 18.80 10.31 -2.27
CA ALA A 155 20.25 10.44 -2.33
C ALA A 155 20.93 9.21 -2.96
N ALA A 156 20.26 8.05 -2.94
CA ALA A 156 20.74 6.83 -3.58
C ALA A 156 20.78 7.00 -5.11
N GLY A 157 21.75 6.36 -5.77
CA GLY A 157 21.88 6.38 -7.23
C GLY A 157 20.63 5.81 -7.94
N PRO A 158 20.46 6.11 -9.24
CA PRO A 158 19.27 5.67 -9.98
C PRO A 158 19.16 4.14 -10.14
N LEU A 159 20.25 3.39 -9.98
CA LEU A 159 20.32 1.94 -10.12
C LEU A 159 20.55 1.24 -8.78
N ASP A 160 20.61 1.96 -7.65
CA ASP A 160 20.84 1.35 -6.35
C ASP A 160 19.60 0.60 -5.88
N ALA A 161 19.75 -0.69 -5.62
CA ALA A 161 18.70 -1.55 -5.05
C ALA A 161 18.15 -1.05 -3.71
N GLY A 162 18.85 -0.10 -3.05
CA GLY A 162 18.44 0.56 -1.82
C GLY A 162 17.62 1.85 -1.99
N ALA A 163 17.20 2.19 -3.22
CA ALA A 163 16.52 3.47 -3.48
C ALA A 163 15.06 3.54 -3.01
N ALA A 164 14.41 2.40 -2.74
CA ALA A 164 13.06 2.34 -2.20
C ALA A 164 12.89 1.11 -1.31
N HIS A 165 12.26 1.31 -0.15
CA HIS A 165 12.12 0.28 0.88
C HIS A 165 10.67 0.17 1.31
N TRP A 166 10.02 -0.96 0.98
CA TRP A 166 8.71 -1.31 1.52
C TRP A 166 8.84 -1.75 2.97
N PHE A 167 7.91 -1.34 3.81
CA PHE A 167 7.85 -1.67 5.23
C PHE A 167 6.39 -1.80 5.70
N ASP A 168 6.20 -2.23 6.96
CA ASP A 168 4.88 -2.39 7.59
C ASP A 168 4.04 -3.54 7.00
N PHE A 169 4.56 -4.77 7.13
CA PHE A 169 3.93 -5.98 6.59
C PHE A 169 2.91 -6.61 7.56
N GLU A 170 2.09 -5.79 8.23
CA GLU A 170 1.07 -6.25 9.19
C GLU A 170 -0.15 -6.90 8.54
N THR A 171 -0.31 -6.70 7.25
CA THR A 171 -1.41 -7.22 6.44
C THR A 171 -0.93 -8.21 5.40
N VAL A 172 -1.82 -9.04 4.91
CA VAL A 172 -1.54 -9.99 3.85
C VAL A 172 -2.81 -10.26 3.03
N HIS A 173 -2.65 -10.51 1.75
CA HIS A 173 -3.75 -10.97 0.92
C HIS A 173 -4.17 -12.40 1.25
N ASP A 174 -5.45 -12.68 1.11
CA ASP A 174 -5.98 -14.04 1.16
C ASP A 174 -5.35 -14.87 0.04
N SER A 175 -4.67 -15.97 0.41
CA SER A 175 -4.00 -16.87 -0.54
C SER A 175 -4.94 -17.53 -1.55
N ARG A 176 -6.24 -17.57 -1.27
CA ARG A 176 -7.26 -18.06 -2.20
C ARG A 176 -7.51 -17.13 -3.38
N ARG A 177 -7.09 -15.86 -3.28
CA ARG A 177 -7.18 -14.91 -4.41
C ARG A 177 -6.04 -15.19 -5.40
N PRO A 178 -6.30 -15.13 -6.73
CA PRO A 178 -5.25 -15.27 -7.73
C PRO A 178 -4.10 -14.25 -7.53
N MET A 179 -2.89 -14.63 -7.91
CA MET A 179 -1.72 -13.75 -7.74
C MET A 179 -1.88 -12.42 -8.48
N ALA A 180 -2.37 -12.43 -9.71
CA ALA A 180 -2.63 -11.21 -10.48
C ALA A 180 -3.62 -10.28 -9.74
N TRP A 181 -4.62 -10.85 -9.05
CA TRP A 181 -5.54 -10.05 -8.24
C TRP A 181 -4.84 -9.41 -7.04
N ARG A 182 -4.01 -10.18 -6.32
CA ARG A 182 -3.26 -9.69 -5.15
C ARG A 182 -2.28 -8.57 -5.53
N ARG A 183 -1.57 -8.75 -6.65
CA ARG A 183 -0.67 -7.73 -7.21
C ARG A 183 -1.45 -6.48 -7.65
N ALA A 184 -2.59 -6.66 -8.32
CA ALA A 184 -3.43 -5.54 -8.74
C ALA A 184 -3.99 -4.77 -7.54
N ASP A 185 -4.25 -5.42 -6.40
CA ASP A 185 -4.68 -4.76 -5.17
C ASP A 185 -3.57 -3.85 -4.60
N ASP A 186 -2.33 -4.34 -4.55
CA ASP A 186 -1.17 -3.54 -4.14
C ASP A 186 -0.94 -2.35 -5.07
N VAL A 187 -0.93 -2.58 -6.39
CA VAL A 187 -0.76 -1.50 -7.38
C VAL A 187 -1.89 -0.48 -7.27
N ARG A 188 -3.12 -0.91 -7.02
CA ARG A 188 -4.27 -0.03 -6.79
C ARG A 188 -4.07 0.83 -5.54
N ALA A 189 -3.60 0.26 -4.44
CA ALA A 189 -3.34 0.99 -3.21
C ALA A 189 -2.30 2.09 -3.45
N LEU A 190 -1.19 1.77 -4.14
CA LEU A 190 -0.16 2.74 -4.49
C LEU A 190 -0.69 3.84 -5.42
N ILE A 191 -1.41 3.48 -6.49
CA ILE A 191 -2.00 4.44 -7.43
C ILE A 191 -2.92 5.42 -6.68
N VAL A 192 -3.88 4.89 -5.92
CA VAL A 192 -4.88 5.71 -5.24
C VAL A 192 -4.22 6.68 -4.25
N THR A 193 -3.28 6.19 -3.43
CA THR A 193 -2.60 7.01 -2.43
C THR A 193 -1.62 8.03 -3.01
N SER A 194 -1.10 7.77 -4.20
CA SER A 194 -0.28 8.73 -4.95
C SER A 194 -1.14 9.78 -5.65
N LEU A 195 -2.22 9.37 -6.35
CA LEU A 195 -3.05 10.29 -7.13
C LEU A 195 -3.85 11.28 -6.29
N VAL A 196 -4.23 10.94 -5.04
CA VAL A 196 -4.87 11.93 -4.14
C VAL A 196 -3.93 13.07 -3.78
N ARG A 197 -2.62 12.86 -3.85
CA ARG A 197 -1.54 13.83 -3.58
C ARG A 197 -1.01 14.49 -4.86
N THR A 198 -1.51 14.06 -6.00
CA THR A 198 -1.17 14.64 -7.30
C THR A 198 -2.22 15.68 -7.69
N VAL A 199 -1.78 16.82 -8.21
CA VAL A 199 -2.72 17.85 -8.70
C VAL A 199 -3.63 17.27 -9.79
N PRO A 200 -4.91 17.67 -9.85
CA PRO A 200 -5.89 17.03 -10.74
C PRO A 200 -5.45 16.95 -12.20
N GLU A 201 -4.81 18.00 -12.71
CA GLU A 201 -4.38 18.14 -14.11
C GLU A 201 -3.30 17.12 -14.49
N LYS A 202 -2.53 16.62 -13.50
CA LYS A 202 -1.43 15.66 -13.71
C LYS A 202 -1.81 14.21 -13.43
N ARG A 203 -3.00 13.94 -12.91
CA ARG A 203 -3.41 12.59 -12.51
C ARG A 203 -3.41 11.59 -13.65
N ALA A 204 -3.86 12.01 -14.83
CA ALA A 204 -3.88 11.15 -16.01
C ALA A 204 -2.45 10.74 -16.42
N GLU A 205 -1.57 11.71 -16.56
CA GLU A 205 -0.15 11.49 -16.89
C GLU A 205 0.54 10.60 -15.83
N THR A 206 0.29 10.89 -14.55
CA THR A 206 0.88 10.12 -13.45
C THR A 206 0.38 8.67 -13.45
N LEU A 207 -0.92 8.44 -13.68
CA LEU A 207 -1.48 7.10 -13.76
C LEU A 207 -0.87 6.29 -14.90
N GLU A 208 -0.81 6.87 -16.11
CA GLU A 208 -0.20 6.23 -17.27
C GLU A 208 1.26 5.88 -17.01
N PHE A 209 2.02 6.84 -16.47
CA PHE A 209 3.40 6.63 -16.10
C PHE A 209 3.59 5.48 -15.10
N MET A 210 2.78 5.42 -14.04
CA MET A 210 2.85 4.33 -13.06
C MET A 210 2.59 2.96 -13.69
N LEU A 211 1.62 2.88 -14.59
CA LEU A 211 1.27 1.64 -15.29
C LEU A 211 2.34 1.23 -16.31
N ASP A 212 2.97 2.19 -17.00
CA ASP A 212 4.06 1.93 -17.93
C ASP A 212 5.31 1.42 -17.21
N VAL A 213 5.63 2.00 -16.06
CA VAL A 213 6.76 1.55 -15.22
C VAL A 213 6.50 0.17 -14.63
N TYR A 214 5.26 -0.12 -14.20
CA TYR A 214 4.93 -1.43 -13.62
C TYR A 214 4.89 -2.55 -14.66
N ALA A 215 4.43 -2.26 -15.89
CA ALA A 215 4.51 -3.06 -17.11
C ALA A 215 4.00 -4.51 -17.00
N ASP A 216 2.88 -4.76 -16.29
CA ASP A 216 2.23 -6.07 -16.19
C ASP A 216 0.78 -5.99 -16.72
N GLU A 217 0.53 -6.61 -17.89
CA GLU A 217 -0.76 -6.55 -18.55
C GLU A 217 -1.87 -7.28 -17.79
N ASP A 218 -1.58 -8.41 -17.15
CA ASP A 218 -2.55 -9.16 -16.37
C ASP A 218 -3.01 -8.35 -15.15
N VAL A 219 -2.08 -7.70 -14.48
CA VAL A 219 -2.37 -6.79 -13.37
C VAL A 219 -3.19 -5.59 -13.86
N THR A 220 -2.83 -4.98 -14.98
CA THR A 220 -3.55 -3.84 -15.58
C THR A 220 -4.98 -4.23 -15.95
N ARG A 221 -5.20 -5.42 -16.49
CA ARG A 221 -6.54 -5.96 -16.82
C ARG A 221 -7.40 -6.12 -15.56
N VAL A 222 -6.84 -6.71 -14.50
CA VAL A 222 -7.55 -6.87 -13.22
C VAL A 222 -7.84 -5.51 -12.58
N LEU A 223 -6.89 -4.56 -12.61
CA LEU A 223 -7.08 -3.18 -12.17
C LEU A 223 -8.27 -2.53 -12.87
N THR A 224 -8.28 -2.51 -14.20
CA THR A 224 -9.34 -1.91 -15.02
C THR A 224 -10.69 -2.47 -14.61
N THR A 225 -10.78 -3.81 -14.53
CA THR A 225 -12.01 -4.48 -14.13
C THR A 225 -12.44 -4.10 -12.71
N SER A 226 -11.49 -3.89 -11.80
CA SER A 226 -11.76 -3.56 -10.41
C SER A 226 -12.31 -2.14 -10.23
N PHE A 227 -11.90 -1.17 -11.04
CA PHE A 227 -12.41 0.21 -11.01
C PHE A 227 -13.73 0.43 -11.78
N THR A 228 -14.24 -0.59 -12.46
CA THR A 228 -15.51 -0.45 -13.22
C THR A 228 -16.74 -0.59 -12.34
N SER A 229 -16.64 -1.14 -11.15
CA SER A 229 -17.76 -1.37 -10.26
C SER A 229 -17.45 -1.00 -8.82
N VAL A 230 -18.13 0.03 -8.30
CA VAL A 230 -18.10 0.41 -6.88
C VAL A 230 -18.57 -0.73 -5.97
N TRP A 231 -19.35 -1.65 -6.50
CA TRP A 231 -19.93 -2.78 -5.78
C TRP A 231 -18.97 -3.97 -5.62
N ARG A 232 -17.79 -3.94 -6.23
CA ARG A 232 -16.77 -4.96 -5.99
C ARG A 232 -16.10 -4.70 -4.65
N ARG A 233 -16.51 -5.42 -3.62
CA ARG A 233 -16.19 -5.24 -2.20
C ARG A 233 -14.69 -5.14 -1.90
N SER A 234 -13.84 -5.81 -2.67
CA SER A 234 -12.39 -5.77 -2.52
C SER A 234 -11.73 -4.41 -2.78
N LEU A 235 -12.44 -3.50 -3.46
CA LEU A 235 -11.96 -2.14 -3.75
C LEU A 235 -12.00 -1.20 -2.57
N THR A 236 -12.79 -1.50 -1.56
CA THR A 236 -13.24 -0.50 -0.60
C THR A 236 -12.24 -0.25 0.51
N PHE A 237 -11.38 -1.23 0.82
CA PHE A 237 -10.45 -1.10 1.93
C PHE A 237 -9.41 0.01 1.69
N HIS A 238 -8.69 -0.04 0.56
CA HIS A 238 -7.64 0.95 0.26
C HIS A 238 -8.19 2.31 -0.17
N LEU A 239 -9.31 2.32 -0.92
CA LEU A 239 -9.99 3.57 -1.29
C LEU A 239 -10.45 4.36 -0.07
N ALA A 240 -10.94 3.67 0.94
CA ALA A 240 -11.38 4.27 2.18
C ALA A 240 -10.21 4.85 2.98
N GLN A 241 -9.07 4.16 2.98
CA GLN A 241 -7.86 4.63 3.65
C GLN A 241 -7.26 5.87 2.98
N ALA A 242 -7.29 5.95 1.66
CA ALA A 242 -6.74 7.08 0.90
C ALA A 242 -7.57 8.37 0.98
N ALA A 243 -8.72 8.37 1.66
CA ALA A 243 -9.67 9.50 1.67
C ALA A 243 -10.07 9.97 0.26
N LEU A 244 -10.07 9.07 -0.72
CA LEU A 244 -10.38 9.35 -2.11
C LEU A 244 -11.82 9.87 -2.26
N SER A 245 -12.01 10.95 -3.00
CA SER A 245 -13.35 11.41 -3.34
C SER A 245 -14.01 10.47 -4.38
N PHE A 246 -15.34 10.38 -4.35
CA PHE A 246 -16.09 9.61 -5.34
C PHE A 246 -15.84 10.09 -6.78
N GLN A 247 -15.62 11.39 -6.95
CA GLN A 247 -15.29 11.99 -8.24
C GLN A 247 -13.91 11.49 -8.73
N CYS A 248 -12.88 11.53 -7.89
CA CYS A 248 -11.54 11.05 -8.23
C CYS A 248 -11.56 9.54 -8.54
N PHE A 249 -12.32 8.74 -7.77
CA PHE A 249 -12.52 7.32 -8.09
C PHE A 249 -13.08 7.10 -9.49
N ARG A 250 -14.12 7.85 -9.87
CA ARG A 250 -14.72 7.76 -11.21
C ARG A 250 -13.76 8.20 -12.31
N GLU A 251 -12.96 9.22 -12.03
CA GLU A 251 -11.92 9.72 -12.94
C GLU A 251 -10.88 8.65 -13.23
N ILE A 252 -10.28 8.04 -12.21
CA ILE A 252 -9.32 6.94 -12.35
C ILE A 252 -9.94 5.79 -13.15
N GLY A 253 -11.17 5.39 -12.82
CA GLY A 253 -11.87 4.33 -13.55
C GLY A 253 -12.13 4.65 -15.03
N ARG A 254 -12.32 5.93 -15.37
CA ARG A 254 -12.45 6.37 -16.77
C ARG A 254 -11.12 6.29 -17.51
N LEU A 255 -10.04 6.76 -16.90
CA LEU A 255 -8.69 6.72 -17.46
C LEU A 255 -8.24 5.27 -17.72
N LEU A 256 -8.42 4.38 -16.75
CA LEU A 256 -8.10 2.96 -16.90
C LEU A 256 -8.88 2.29 -18.05
N ARG A 257 -10.17 2.62 -18.22
CA ARG A 257 -10.96 2.10 -19.34
C ARG A 257 -10.50 2.62 -20.70
N ALA A 258 -10.07 3.88 -20.76
CA ALA A 258 -9.57 4.46 -22.00
C ALA A 258 -8.29 3.78 -22.49
N ARG A 259 -7.46 3.30 -21.55
CA ARG A 259 -6.21 2.57 -21.82
C ARG A 259 -6.45 1.09 -22.21
N SER A 260 -7.52 0.48 -21.72
CA SER A 260 -7.81 -0.93 -22.04
C SER A 260 -8.09 -1.10 -23.54
N PRO A 261 -7.36 -1.98 -24.27
CA PRO A 261 -7.68 -2.22 -25.67
C PRO A 261 -9.15 -2.63 -25.75
N ARG A 262 -9.89 -1.97 -26.64
CA ARG A 262 -11.28 -2.37 -26.94
C ARG A 262 -11.18 -3.81 -27.44
N SER A 263 -11.71 -4.74 -26.64
CA SER A 263 -11.90 -6.13 -27.10
C SER A 263 -12.76 -6.06 -28.38
N SER A 264 -12.07 -6.21 -29.49
CA SER A 264 -12.69 -6.40 -30.82
C SER A 264 -13.43 -7.74 -30.88
#